data_131633b301e78aa0ccb1117cb4e0f838
#
_entry.id   131633b301e78aa0ccb1117cb4e0f838
#
_cell.length_a   1.000
_cell.length_b   1.000
_cell.length_c   1.000
_cell.angle_alpha   90.00
_cell.angle_beta   90.00
_cell.angle_gamma   90.00
#
_symmetry.space_group_name_H-M   'P 1'
#
loop_
_entity.id
_entity.type
_entity.pdbx_description
1 polymer ?
#
loop_
_entity_poly.entity_id
_entity_poly.type
_entity_poly.pdbx_seq_one_letter_code
_entity_poly.pdbx_strand_id
1 'polypeptide(L)'
;MADVGFDSDKHAQTSGDMEKGGQSLTDSTQAINRLMDAQKAEYWSEEEGFQAMRRSLISYLRTEKDVVSNQMVRFEKFDGDVDTAVSAFEAAEQGNTDELARILASMDPQPTGAPSSHATQ
;
A
#
# COMPACT_ATOMS: atom_id res chain seq x y z
N MET A 1 -5.44 22.49 -11.40
CA MET A 1 -6.36 21.96 -11.77
C MET A 1 -6.63 20.88 -11.10
N ALA A 2 -7.57 20.70 -10.93
CA ALA A 2 -7.80 19.75 -10.25
C ALA A 2 -7.56 18.63 -10.87
N ASP A 3 -6.91 17.87 -10.38
CA ASP A 3 -6.76 16.77 -10.79
C ASP A 3 -7.81 15.96 -10.61
N VAL A 4 -8.33 15.46 -11.51
CA VAL A 4 -9.42 14.74 -11.45
C VAL A 4 -9.29 13.54 -10.77
N GLY A 5 -8.34 12.94 -10.62
CA GLY A 5 -8.28 11.66 -10.07
C GLY A 5 -7.21 11.45 -9.07
N PHE A 6 -6.30 12.37 -8.88
CA PHE A 6 -5.18 12.07 -8.03
C PHE A 6 -4.71 13.32 -7.31
N ASP A 7 -4.52 13.17 -6.02
CA ASP A 7 -4.00 14.22 -5.15
C ASP A 7 -2.76 13.64 -4.49
N SER A 8 -1.60 14.15 -4.83
CA SER A 8 -0.36 13.58 -4.33
C SER A 8 -0.17 13.76 -2.82
N ASP A 9 -0.71 14.81 -2.24
CA ASP A 9 -0.62 14.98 -0.79
C ASP A 9 -1.48 13.95 -0.06
N LYS A 10 -2.68 13.71 -0.58
CA LYS A 10 -3.55 12.69 0.00
C LYS A 10 -2.97 11.31 -0.21
N HIS A 11 -2.33 11.07 -1.34
CA HIS A 11 -1.68 9.79 -1.56
C HIS A 11 -0.53 9.58 -0.59
N ALA A 12 0.27 10.61 -0.33
CA ALA A 12 1.37 10.49 0.63
C ALA A 12 0.81 10.17 2.02
N GLN A 13 -0.30 10.77 2.40
CA GLN A 13 -0.95 10.47 3.66
C GLN A 13 -1.45 9.02 3.69
N THR A 14 -2.07 8.59 2.60
CA THR A 14 -2.56 7.21 2.48
C THR A 14 -1.42 6.20 2.59
N SER A 15 -0.29 6.48 1.93
CA SER A 15 0.87 5.60 2.01
C SER A 15 1.39 5.51 3.44
N GLY A 16 1.40 6.63 4.18
CA GLY A 16 1.79 6.61 5.58
C GLY A 16 0.83 5.79 6.44
N ASP A 17 -0.47 5.91 6.18
CA ASP A 17 -1.48 5.14 6.90
C ASP A 17 -1.37 3.66 6.57
N MET A 18 -1.06 3.32 5.33
CA MET A 18 -0.86 1.94 4.94
C MET A 18 0.37 1.34 5.60
N GLU A 19 1.43 2.11 5.72
CA GLU A 19 2.61 1.64 6.42
C GLU A 19 2.30 1.34 7.88
N LYS A 20 1.53 2.21 8.53
CA LYS A 20 1.10 1.98 9.91
C LYS A 20 0.22 0.75 10.02
N GLY A 21 -0.67 0.55 9.06
CA GLY A 21 -1.54 -0.63 9.03
C GLY A 21 -0.72 -1.90 8.91
N GLY A 22 0.29 -1.91 8.03
CA GLY A 22 1.18 -3.05 7.89
C GLY A 22 1.96 -3.32 9.18
N GLN A 23 2.42 -2.27 9.85
CA GLN A 23 3.12 -2.41 11.12
C GLN A 23 2.20 -2.99 12.19
N SER A 24 0.93 -2.55 12.22
CA SER A 24 -0.04 -3.10 13.16
C SER A 24 -0.27 -4.59 12.95
N LEU A 25 -0.33 -5.04 11.69
CA LEU A 25 -0.47 -6.47 11.40
C LEU A 25 0.76 -7.24 11.86
N THR A 26 1.94 -6.69 11.65
CA THR A 26 3.18 -7.30 12.12
C THR A 26 3.19 -7.40 13.65
N ASP A 27 2.80 -6.32 14.33
CA ASP A 27 2.75 -6.30 15.79
C ASP A 27 1.74 -7.31 16.31
N SER A 28 0.60 -7.45 15.66
CA SER A 28 -0.42 -8.44 16.04
C SER A 28 0.14 -9.85 15.91
N THR A 29 0.85 -10.13 14.82
CA THR A 29 1.45 -11.45 14.61
C THR A 29 2.45 -11.77 15.72
N GLN A 30 3.29 -10.79 16.08
CA GLN A 30 4.26 -10.98 17.14
C GLN A 30 3.59 -11.19 18.49
N ALA A 31 2.51 -10.46 18.76
CA ALA A 31 1.76 -10.63 20.01
C ALA A 31 1.14 -12.02 20.09
N ILE A 32 0.57 -12.50 19.00
CA ILE A 32 -0.03 -13.83 18.96
C ILE A 32 1.06 -14.89 19.19
N ASN A 33 2.23 -14.74 18.55
CA ASN A 33 3.32 -15.68 18.77
C ASN A 33 3.76 -15.71 20.24
N ARG A 34 3.84 -14.54 20.86
CA ARG A 34 4.20 -14.48 22.29
C ARG A 34 3.15 -15.16 23.16
N LEU A 35 1.88 -14.96 22.82
CA LEU A 35 0.80 -15.63 23.57
C LEU A 35 0.86 -17.15 23.41
N MET A 36 1.15 -17.62 22.21
CA MET A 36 1.28 -19.05 21.96
C MET A 36 2.47 -19.63 22.72
N ASP A 37 3.60 -18.94 22.71
CA ASP A 37 4.80 -19.40 23.38
C ASP A 37 4.62 -19.41 24.89
N ALA A 38 3.76 -18.57 25.42
CA ALA A 38 3.48 -18.53 26.84
C ALA A 38 2.57 -19.67 27.32
N GLN A 39 1.95 -20.43 26.39
CA GLN A 39 1.04 -21.49 26.78
C GLN A 39 1.79 -22.80 26.96
N LYS A 40 2.77 -22.83 27.87
CA LYS A 40 3.52 -24.04 28.12
C LYS A 40 2.71 -24.99 28.99
N ALA A 41 2.84 -26.27 28.68
CA ALA A 41 2.07 -27.28 29.39
C ALA A 41 2.30 -27.23 30.91
N GLU A 42 3.53 -26.90 31.31
CA GLU A 42 3.89 -26.86 32.73
C GLU A 42 3.25 -25.71 33.49
N TYR A 43 2.68 -24.74 32.80
CA TYR A 43 1.98 -23.65 33.47
C TYR A 43 0.51 -23.96 33.72
N TRP A 44 0.05 -25.08 33.21
CA TRP A 44 -1.35 -25.47 33.35
C TRP A 44 -1.42 -26.69 34.24
N SER A 45 -2.55 -26.85 34.96
CA SER A 45 -2.77 -28.02 35.75
C SER A 45 -2.66 -29.30 34.92
N GLU A 46 -2.17 -30.38 35.52
CA GLU A 46 -2.02 -31.63 34.82
C GLU A 46 -3.33 -32.32 34.54
N GLU A 47 -4.43 -31.85 35.11
CA GLU A 47 -5.71 -32.44 34.81
C GLU A 47 -6.02 -32.32 33.34
N GLU A 48 -6.60 -33.38 32.77
CA GLU A 48 -6.85 -33.42 31.33
C GLU A 48 -7.76 -32.29 30.89
N GLY A 49 -8.73 -31.89 31.68
CA GLY A 49 -9.63 -30.78 31.34
C GLY A 49 -8.85 -29.49 31.10
N PHE A 50 -7.88 -29.19 31.98
CA PHE A 50 -7.08 -27.99 31.82
C PHE A 50 -6.12 -28.11 30.64
N GLN A 51 -5.56 -29.30 30.43
CA GLN A 51 -4.69 -29.52 29.25
C GLN A 51 -5.50 -29.43 27.95
N ALA A 52 -6.74 -29.86 27.95
CA ALA A 52 -7.60 -29.71 26.79
C ALA A 52 -7.91 -28.24 26.52
N MET A 53 -8.13 -27.44 27.56
CA MET A 53 -8.32 -26.01 27.42
C MET A 53 -7.08 -25.34 26.82
N ARG A 54 -5.90 -25.74 27.29
CA ARG A 54 -4.66 -25.21 26.77
C ARG A 54 -4.53 -25.50 25.26
N ARG A 55 -4.80 -26.76 24.88
CA ARG A 55 -4.73 -27.14 23.46
C ARG A 55 -5.74 -26.33 22.62
N SER A 56 -6.94 -26.11 23.16
CA SER A 56 -7.95 -25.32 22.47
C SER A 56 -7.51 -23.87 22.31
N LEU A 57 -6.89 -23.31 23.34
CA LEU A 57 -6.38 -21.94 23.27
C LEU A 57 -5.28 -21.83 22.22
N ILE A 58 -4.34 -22.78 22.21
CA ILE A 58 -3.28 -22.79 21.21
C ILE A 58 -3.86 -22.91 19.80
N SER A 59 -4.85 -23.78 19.63
CA SER A 59 -5.49 -23.97 18.34
C SER A 59 -6.19 -22.68 17.88
N TYR A 60 -6.86 -22.00 18.81
CA TYR A 60 -7.51 -20.73 18.52
C TYR A 60 -6.47 -19.68 18.10
N LEU A 61 -5.37 -19.56 18.86
CA LEU A 61 -4.33 -18.59 18.56
C LEU A 61 -3.67 -18.88 17.22
N ARG A 62 -3.49 -20.16 16.89
CA ARG A 62 -2.91 -20.55 15.59
C ARG A 62 -3.83 -20.14 14.45
N THR A 63 -5.13 -20.32 14.63
CA THR A 63 -6.10 -19.89 13.62
C THR A 63 -6.10 -18.39 13.47
N GLU A 64 -6.03 -17.64 14.59
CA GLU A 64 -5.95 -16.17 14.53
C GLU A 64 -4.67 -15.73 13.86
N LYS A 65 -3.57 -16.41 14.10
CA LYS A 65 -2.31 -16.10 13.46
C LYS A 65 -2.43 -16.28 11.93
N ASP A 66 -3.08 -17.35 11.51
CA ASP A 66 -3.26 -17.59 10.08
C ASP A 66 -4.14 -16.51 9.45
N VAL A 67 -5.17 -16.06 10.14
CA VAL A 67 -6.03 -14.99 9.66
C VAL A 67 -5.22 -13.70 9.49
N VAL A 68 -4.43 -13.34 10.49
CA VAL A 68 -3.63 -12.13 10.42
C VAL A 68 -2.57 -12.25 9.32
N SER A 69 -1.95 -13.42 9.17
CA SER A 69 -0.97 -13.64 8.12
C SER A 69 -1.58 -13.49 6.73
N ASN A 70 -2.78 -14.02 6.54
CA ASN A 70 -3.49 -13.86 5.27
C ASN A 70 -3.85 -12.41 5.01
N GLN A 71 -4.25 -11.67 6.04
CA GLN A 71 -4.53 -10.26 5.92
C GLN A 71 -3.28 -9.49 5.54
N MET A 72 -2.13 -9.85 6.12
CA MET A 72 -0.87 -9.20 5.81
C MET A 72 -0.49 -9.40 4.34
N VAL A 73 -0.64 -10.61 3.83
CA VAL A 73 -0.36 -10.91 2.43
C VAL A 73 -1.26 -10.08 1.51
N ARG A 74 -2.54 -10.01 1.85
CA ARG A 74 -3.49 -9.21 1.06
C ARG A 74 -3.16 -7.73 1.14
N PHE A 75 -2.76 -7.27 2.31
CA PHE A 75 -2.44 -5.87 2.53
C PHE A 75 -1.20 -5.50 1.72
N GLU A 76 -0.18 -6.34 1.74
CA GLU A 76 1.04 -6.10 0.98
C GLU A 76 0.77 -6.10 -0.52
N LYS A 77 -0.09 -7.01 -0.96
CA LYS A 77 -0.46 -7.05 -2.36
C LYS A 77 -1.21 -5.79 -2.76
N PHE A 78 -2.14 -5.35 -1.91
CA PHE A 78 -2.90 -4.14 -2.18
C PHE A 78 -1.98 -2.93 -2.22
N ASP A 79 -1.05 -2.84 -1.27
CA ASP A 79 -0.09 -1.76 -1.23
C ASP A 79 0.75 -1.73 -2.51
N GLY A 80 1.23 -2.88 -2.95
CA GLY A 80 1.98 -2.97 -4.20
C GLY A 80 1.14 -2.60 -5.41
N ASP A 81 -0.13 -3.01 -5.42
CA ASP A 81 -1.04 -2.67 -6.51
C ASP A 81 -1.30 -1.16 -6.56
N VAL A 82 -1.45 -0.52 -5.41
CA VAL A 82 -1.62 0.93 -5.35
C VAL A 82 -0.37 1.64 -5.86
N ASP A 83 0.81 1.19 -5.44
CA ASP A 83 2.06 1.79 -5.91
C ASP A 83 2.21 1.64 -7.42
N THR A 84 1.85 0.48 -7.96
CA THR A 84 1.90 0.25 -9.39
C THR A 84 0.94 1.18 -10.13
N ALA A 85 -0.28 1.33 -9.60
CA ALA A 85 -1.28 2.19 -10.22
C ALA A 85 -0.84 3.65 -10.19
N VAL A 86 -0.28 4.10 -9.06
CA VAL A 86 0.19 5.48 -8.95
C VAL A 86 1.36 5.73 -9.89
N SER A 87 2.30 4.79 -9.98
CA SER A 87 3.44 4.93 -10.90
C SER A 87 2.96 4.99 -12.35
N ALA A 88 1.97 4.18 -12.70
CA ALA A 88 1.41 4.20 -14.06
C ALA A 88 0.71 5.53 -14.33
N PHE A 89 -0.01 6.04 -13.33
CA PHE A 89 -0.68 7.32 -13.46
C PHE A 89 0.33 8.45 -13.64
N GLU A 90 1.38 8.46 -12.83
CA GLU A 90 2.43 9.48 -12.91
C GLU A 90 3.15 9.42 -14.24
N ALA A 91 3.41 8.23 -14.75
CA ALA A 91 4.04 8.08 -16.05
C ALA A 91 3.14 8.63 -17.16
N ALA A 92 1.83 8.38 -17.06
CA ALA A 92 0.89 8.90 -18.03
C ALA A 92 0.79 10.43 -17.96
N GLU A 93 0.83 10.97 -16.73
CA GLU A 93 0.81 12.42 -16.54
C GLU A 93 2.07 13.05 -17.15
N GLN A 94 3.22 12.43 -16.93
CA GLN A 94 4.45 12.94 -17.48
C GLN A 94 4.43 12.87 -19.00
N GLY A 95 3.93 11.79 -19.56
CA GLY A 95 3.80 11.68 -21.01
C GLY A 95 2.90 12.74 -21.58
N ASN A 96 1.79 13.02 -20.90
CA ASN A 96 0.87 14.05 -21.33
C ASN A 96 1.49 15.44 -21.23
N THR A 97 2.26 15.68 -20.18
CA THR A 97 2.96 16.94 -20.02
C THR A 97 4.01 17.14 -21.12
N ASP A 98 4.75 16.10 -21.43
CA ASP A 98 5.76 16.15 -22.47
C ASP A 98 5.11 16.37 -23.85
N GLU A 99 4.01 15.72 -24.08
CA GLU A 99 3.27 15.88 -25.33
C GLU A 99 2.75 17.31 -25.46
N LEU A 100 2.20 17.87 -24.40
CA LEU A 100 1.71 19.23 -24.42
C LEU A 100 2.84 20.21 -24.66
N ALA A 101 3.99 20.01 -23.99
CA ALA A 101 5.14 20.87 -24.19
C ALA A 101 5.62 20.83 -25.63
N ARG A 102 5.60 19.66 -26.24
CA ARG A 102 6.02 19.50 -27.62
C ARG A 102 5.05 20.21 -28.56
N ILE A 103 3.76 20.11 -28.30
CA ILE A 103 2.76 20.81 -29.08
C ILE A 103 2.93 22.31 -28.96
N LEU A 104 3.11 22.80 -27.75
CA LEU A 104 3.27 24.23 -27.53
C LEU A 104 4.55 24.75 -28.23
N ALA A 105 5.61 23.98 -28.17
CA ALA A 105 6.85 24.36 -28.85
C ALA A 105 6.66 24.45 -30.36
N SER A 106 5.89 23.55 -30.91
CA SER A 106 5.67 23.57 -32.34
C SER A 106 4.74 24.70 -32.76
N MET A 107 3.98 25.24 -31.83
CA MET A 107 3.08 26.32 -32.12
C MET A 107 3.70 27.71 -31.94
N ASP A 108 4.80 27.79 -31.27
CA ASP A 108 5.43 29.06 -31.06
C ASP A 108 5.96 29.63 -32.33
N PRO A 109 5.75 30.89 -32.61
CA PRO A 109 6.33 31.49 -33.78
C PRO A 109 7.84 31.50 -33.66
N GLN A 110 8.50 31.23 -34.73
CA GLN A 110 9.93 31.26 -34.69
C GLN A 110 10.37 32.70 -34.64
N PRO A 111 11.30 32.98 -33.81
CA PRO A 111 11.71 34.34 -33.69
C PRO A 111 12.21 34.90 -34.95
N THR A 112 12.65 34.10 -35.78
CA THR A 112 13.14 34.62 -36.90
C THR A 112 12.28 34.55 -37.85
N GLY A 113 11.62 34.33 -37.80
CA GLY A 113 10.94 34.27 -38.66
C GLY A 113 10.50 34.66 -39.41
N ALA A 114 10.10 34.54 -39.60
CA ALA A 114 9.59 34.55 -40.33
C ALA A 114 8.57 35.15 -40.07
N PRO A 115 8.24 35.75 -40.60
CA PRO A 115 7.34 36.33 -40.36
C PRO A 115 6.28 35.75 -40.18
N SER A 116 6.09 35.59 -40.03
CA SER A 116 5.26 35.11 -39.80
C SER A 116 4.48 34.53 -39.99
N SER A 117 4.31 34.43 -40.37
CA SER A 117 3.57 33.77 -40.78
C SER A 117 3.10 32.92 -40.06
N HIS A 118 3.08 32.74 -39.55
CA HIS A 118 2.67 31.84 -38.89
C HIS A 118 1.91 32.06 -38.07
N ALA A 119 1.88 32.65 -38.15
CA ALA A 119 1.35 32.88 -37.34
C ALA A 119 0.37 32.30 -37.16
N THR A 120 0.16 32.05 -37.25
CA THR A 120 -0.77 31.54 -37.12
C THR A 120 -0.86 30.65 -36.68
N GLN A 121 -0.73 30.43 -36.55
CA GLN A 121 -0.98 29.59 -36.21
C GLN A 121 -1.60 29.46 -35.68
#